data_be9e40945a28f211d822fc15dd36c896
#
_entry.id   be9e40945a28f211d822fc15dd36c896
#
_cell.length_a   1.000
_cell.length_b   1.000
_cell.length_c   1.000
_cell.angle_alpha   90.00
_cell.angle_beta   90.00
_cell.angle_gamma   90.00
#
_symmetry.space_group_name_H-M   'P 1'
#
loop_
_entity.id
_entity.type
_entity.pdbx_description
1 polymer ?
#
loop_
_entity_poly.entity_id
_entity_poly.type
_entity_poly.pdbx_seq_one_letter_code
_entity_poly.pdbx_strand_id
1 'polypeptide(L)'
;MESTRTLTKTGGITETGLKWIALVSMLLDHIHYFFGFTGWVPEWFSMVGRLAAPLFLFCLVEGFTHTRSRKKYFAKVYFLSAGMSLLLFFMAFGGVLVRPDGFYPANGMMTTFVILMIVWQGIDWLGQKRILPGLAAVILPLAWPFAAVGLVAVFPALEPPLGLLGYSFVPMWGITGDSSWPVLAMGLVLYLFRKRRSVQVAAFSIYYLLYGVVYMLFMGSALAPDFAWWQIFTRYYEVYGILAAPLMLWYNGRRGGGHKLLFYAFYPAHIYILYALSWGVYLLLNGVR
;
A
#
# COMPACT_ATOMS: atom_id res chain seq x y z
N MET A 1 9.01 -35.23 -12.94
CA MET A 1 9.30 -33.78 -13.15
C MET A 1 8.42 -33.30 -14.30
N GLU A 2 7.23 -32.94 -14.01
CA GLU A 2 6.27 -32.49 -15.01
C GLU A 2 6.31 -30.95 -15.03
N SER A 3 6.93 -30.41 -16.09
CA SER A 3 6.99 -28.99 -16.39
C SER A 3 5.57 -28.50 -16.69
N THR A 4 4.89 -27.93 -15.71
CA THR A 4 3.63 -27.22 -15.93
C THR A 4 3.95 -25.95 -16.74
N ARG A 5 4.01 -26.11 -18.07
CA ARG A 5 3.94 -24.98 -19.02
C ARG A 5 2.64 -24.24 -18.73
N THR A 6 2.75 -23.13 -18.03
CA THR A 6 1.66 -22.14 -17.99
C THR A 6 1.41 -21.72 -19.44
N LEU A 7 0.30 -22.20 -20.00
CA LEU A 7 -0.18 -21.77 -21.32
C LEU A 7 -0.33 -20.25 -21.27
N THR A 8 0.58 -19.54 -21.95
CA THR A 8 0.48 -18.09 -22.11
C THR A 8 -0.75 -17.83 -22.96
N LYS A 9 -1.82 -17.38 -22.31
CA LYS A 9 -3.03 -16.93 -23.03
C LYS A 9 -2.61 -15.85 -24.03
N THR A 10 -2.93 -16.01 -25.30
CA THR A 10 -2.65 -15.07 -26.38
C THR A 10 -3.41 -13.75 -26.24
N GLY A 11 -4.48 -13.73 -25.43
CA GLY A 11 -5.26 -12.55 -25.04
C GLY A 11 -5.04 -12.17 -23.57
N GLY A 12 -5.58 -11.04 -23.15
CA GLY A 12 -5.53 -10.55 -21.77
C GLY A 12 -4.56 -9.39 -21.56
N ILE A 13 -4.50 -8.89 -20.31
CA ILE A 13 -3.71 -7.74 -19.91
C ILE A 13 -2.32 -8.16 -19.42
N THR A 14 -1.29 -7.38 -19.74
CA THR A 14 0.08 -7.58 -19.24
C THR A 14 0.26 -6.98 -17.84
N GLU A 15 1.36 -7.34 -17.12
CA GLU A 15 1.73 -6.70 -15.85
C GLU A 15 1.89 -5.18 -16.01
N THR A 16 2.49 -4.72 -17.11
CA THR A 16 2.61 -3.29 -17.40
C THR A 16 1.23 -2.65 -17.60
N GLY A 17 0.30 -3.32 -18.26
CA GLY A 17 -1.08 -2.83 -18.41
C GLY A 17 -1.80 -2.70 -17.06
N LEU A 18 -1.66 -3.70 -16.18
CA LEU A 18 -2.20 -3.61 -14.81
C LEU A 18 -1.61 -2.43 -14.04
N LYS A 19 -0.29 -2.21 -14.15
CA LYS A 19 0.40 -1.08 -13.50
C LYS A 19 -0.11 0.27 -14.02
N TRP A 20 -0.44 0.40 -15.30
CA TRP A 20 -1.04 1.61 -15.83
C TRP A 20 -2.43 1.87 -15.27
N ILE A 21 -3.29 0.84 -15.18
CA ILE A 21 -4.60 0.97 -14.54
C ILE A 21 -4.43 1.38 -13.08
N ALA A 22 -3.55 0.70 -12.33
CA ALA A 22 -3.25 1.04 -10.94
C ALA A 22 -2.74 2.47 -10.77
N LEU A 23 -1.86 2.93 -11.67
CA LEU A 23 -1.28 4.27 -11.65
C LEU A 23 -2.34 5.35 -11.91
N VAL A 24 -3.22 5.16 -12.90
CA VAL A 24 -4.31 6.10 -13.18
C VAL A 24 -5.30 6.13 -12.01
N SER A 25 -5.67 4.98 -11.47
CA SER A 25 -6.55 4.88 -10.30
C SER A 25 -5.93 5.59 -9.09
N MET A 26 -4.62 5.39 -8.84
CA MET A 26 -3.89 6.06 -7.76
C MET A 26 -3.81 7.57 -7.96
N LEU A 27 -3.63 8.04 -9.20
CA LEU A 27 -3.59 9.46 -9.50
C LEU A 27 -4.94 10.14 -9.21
N LEU A 28 -6.05 9.51 -9.60
CA LEU A 28 -7.39 9.99 -9.28
C LEU A 28 -7.61 10.07 -7.77
N ASP A 29 -7.27 9.01 -7.03
CA ASP A 29 -7.37 8.99 -5.57
C ASP A 29 -6.58 10.14 -4.93
N HIS A 30 -5.33 10.35 -5.37
CA HIS A 30 -4.49 11.40 -4.81
C HIS A 30 -4.95 12.80 -5.22
N ILE A 31 -5.56 12.99 -6.40
CA ILE A 31 -6.22 14.26 -6.73
C ILE A 31 -7.33 14.55 -5.71
N HIS A 32 -8.18 13.58 -5.38
CA HIS A 32 -9.19 13.77 -4.34
C HIS A 32 -8.55 13.97 -2.96
N TYR A 33 -7.56 13.19 -2.59
CA TYR A 33 -6.86 13.28 -1.31
C TYR A 33 -6.24 14.66 -1.06
N PHE A 34 -5.59 15.25 -2.07
CA PHE A 34 -4.93 16.55 -1.95
C PHE A 34 -5.84 17.75 -2.14
N PHE A 35 -6.91 17.63 -2.95
CA PHE A 35 -7.78 18.76 -3.32
C PHE A 35 -9.23 18.60 -2.83
N GLY A 36 -9.57 17.55 -2.13
CA GLY A 36 -10.92 17.33 -1.59
C GLY A 36 -11.41 18.46 -0.68
N PHE A 37 -10.49 19.16 0.01
CA PHE A 37 -10.82 20.32 0.83
C PHE A 37 -11.46 21.48 0.06
N THR A 38 -11.29 21.55 -1.27
CA THR A 38 -11.89 22.57 -2.13
C THR A 38 -13.38 22.32 -2.41
N GLY A 39 -13.86 21.08 -2.25
CA GLY A 39 -15.19 20.65 -2.68
C GLY A 39 -15.36 20.51 -4.20
N TRP A 40 -14.29 20.74 -4.99
CA TRP A 40 -14.35 20.69 -6.46
C TRP A 40 -14.14 19.29 -7.02
N VAL A 41 -13.45 18.45 -6.28
CA VAL A 41 -13.11 17.08 -6.72
C VAL A 41 -14.15 16.09 -6.20
N PRO A 42 -14.82 15.34 -7.08
CA PRO A 42 -15.87 14.41 -6.67
C PRO A 42 -15.30 13.17 -5.98
N GLU A 43 -16.03 12.64 -5.01
CA GLU A 43 -15.64 11.46 -4.19
C GLU A 43 -15.39 10.20 -5.03
N TRP A 44 -16.04 10.04 -6.19
CA TRP A 44 -15.83 8.87 -7.03
C TRP A 44 -14.36 8.70 -7.49
N PHE A 45 -13.55 9.76 -7.46
CA PHE A 45 -12.11 9.67 -7.71
C PHE A 45 -11.45 8.70 -6.73
N SER A 46 -11.77 8.81 -5.44
CA SER A 46 -11.26 7.88 -4.43
C SER A 46 -11.90 6.49 -4.50
N MET A 47 -13.16 6.39 -4.96
CA MET A 47 -13.77 5.08 -5.18
C MET A 47 -13.02 4.28 -6.27
N VAL A 48 -12.68 4.93 -7.40
CA VAL A 48 -11.83 4.35 -8.44
C VAL A 48 -10.41 4.08 -7.90
N GLY A 49 -9.93 4.95 -7.04
CA GLY A 49 -8.64 4.82 -6.36
C GLY A 49 -8.44 3.50 -5.61
N ARG A 50 -9.53 2.90 -5.10
CA ARG A 50 -9.46 1.61 -4.39
C ARG A 50 -8.91 0.45 -5.22
N LEU A 51 -8.85 0.58 -6.54
CA LEU A 51 -8.21 -0.40 -7.43
C LEU A 51 -6.68 -0.36 -7.34
N ALA A 52 -6.08 0.76 -6.95
CA ALA A 52 -4.64 0.97 -7.04
C ALA A 52 -3.85 0.01 -6.14
N ALA A 53 -4.14 0.00 -4.83
CA ALA A 53 -3.41 -0.81 -3.85
C ALA A 53 -3.45 -2.31 -4.17
N PRO A 54 -4.62 -2.96 -4.42
CA PRO A 54 -4.66 -4.37 -4.78
C PRO A 54 -3.89 -4.69 -6.06
N LEU A 55 -3.98 -3.86 -7.10
CA LEU A 55 -3.28 -4.10 -8.36
C LEU A 55 -1.76 -3.92 -8.21
N PHE A 56 -1.30 -2.92 -7.45
CA PHE A 56 0.14 -2.77 -7.17
C PHE A 56 0.67 -3.93 -6.32
N LEU A 57 -0.06 -4.37 -5.30
CA LEU A 57 0.32 -5.53 -4.50
C LEU A 57 0.37 -6.82 -5.33
N PHE A 58 -0.62 -7.01 -6.19
CA PHE A 58 -0.61 -8.14 -7.12
C PHE A 58 0.64 -8.10 -8.02
N CYS A 59 0.94 -6.95 -8.64
CA CYS A 59 2.14 -6.78 -9.45
C CYS A 59 3.44 -6.93 -8.63
N LEU A 60 3.43 -6.54 -7.36
CA LEU A 60 4.56 -6.73 -6.45
C LEU A 60 4.81 -8.22 -6.18
N VAL A 61 3.75 -9.01 -5.95
CA VAL A 61 3.82 -10.48 -5.79
C VAL A 61 4.38 -11.13 -7.04
N GLU A 62 3.90 -10.77 -8.23
CA GLU A 62 4.42 -11.27 -9.51
C GLU A 62 5.90 -10.89 -9.67
N GLY A 63 6.23 -9.63 -9.44
CA GLY A 63 7.60 -9.12 -9.52
C GLY A 63 8.56 -9.84 -8.55
N PHE A 64 8.15 -10.03 -7.28
CA PHE A 64 8.96 -10.69 -6.25
C PHE A 64 9.15 -12.18 -6.54
N THR A 65 8.13 -12.83 -7.09
CA THR A 65 8.17 -14.26 -7.43
C THR A 65 9.05 -14.54 -8.65
N HIS A 66 9.01 -13.66 -9.66
CA HIS A 66 9.66 -13.90 -10.97
C HIS A 66 10.95 -13.07 -11.19
N THR A 67 11.41 -12.31 -10.18
CA THR A 67 12.65 -11.52 -10.33
C THR A 67 13.90 -12.38 -10.36
N ARG A 68 14.89 -12.00 -11.18
CA ARG A 68 16.22 -12.64 -11.20
C ARG A 68 17.00 -12.41 -9.90
N SER A 69 16.75 -11.30 -9.19
CA SER A 69 17.44 -10.96 -7.95
C SER A 69 16.49 -10.25 -6.99
N ARG A 70 16.00 -10.99 -6.00
CA ARG A 70 15.18 -10.46 -4.91
C ARG A 70 15.91 -9.36 -4.11
N LYS A 71 17.23 -9.56 -3.87
CA LYS A 71 18.05 -8.56 -3.16
C LYS A 71 18.07 -7.21 -3.87
N LYS A 72 18.33 -7.20 -5.20
CA LYS A 72 18.32 -5.95 -5.99
C LYS A 72 16.92 -5.33 -6.08
N TYR A 73 15.87 -6.15 -6.15
CA TYR A 73 14.50 -5.67 -6.17
C TYR A 73 14.13 -5.05 -4.82
N PHE A 74 14.39 -5.76 -3.73
CA PHE A 74 14.20 -5.28 -2.36
C PHE A 74 14.94 -3.95 -2.12
N ALA A 75 16.22 -3.88 -2.44
CA ALA A 75 17.01 -2.68 -2.21
C ALA A 75 16.40 -1.43 -2.89
N LYS A 76 15.90 -1.56 -4.13
CA LYS A 76 15.25 -0.43 -4.82
C LYS A 76 13.99 0.05 -4.09
N VAL A 77 13.14 -0.88 -3.67
CA VAL A 77 11.91 -0.53 -2.95
C VAL A 77 12.24 0.03 -1.58
N TYR A 78 13.23 -0.56 -0.89
CA TYR A 78 13.67 -0.13 0.43
C TYR A 78 14.23 1.31 0.43
N PHE A 79 15.17 1.63 -0.47
CA PHE A 79 15.74 2.99 -0.51
C PHE A 79 14.70 4.04 -0.92
N LEU A 80 13.77 3.69 -1.81
CA LEU A 80 12.66 4.56 -2.16
C LEU A 80 11.75 4.79 -0.92
N SER A 81 11.39 3.72 -0.22
CA SER A 81 10.61 3.77 1.01
C SER A 81 11.31 4.61 2.08
N ALA A 82 12.58 4.33 2.36
CA ALA A 82 13.35 5.03 3.39
C ALA A 82 13.45 6.54 3.11
N GLY A 83 13.69 6.93 1.85
CA GLY A 83 13.73 8.35 1.47
C GLY A 83 12.41 9.07 1.66
N MET A 84 11.30 8.45 1.23
CA MET A 84 9.96 9.04 1.40
C MET A 84 9.54 9.08 2.88
N SER A 85 9.83 8.01 3.62
CA SER A 85 9.48 7.93 5.04
C SER A 85 10.31 8.88 5.90
N LEU A 86 11.57 9.13 5.54
CA LEU A 86 12.40 10.14 6.20
C LEU A 86 11.81 11.55 6.03
N LEU A 87 11.35 11.88 4.81
CA LEU A 87 10.67 13.15 4.59
C LEU A 87 9.36 13.23 5.39
N LEU A 88 8.59 12.16 5.42
CA LEU A 88 7.38 12.06 6.25
C LEU A 88 7.69 12.27 7.75
N PHE A 89 8.81 11.73 8.25
CA PHE A 89 9.24 11.96 9.64
C PHE A 89 9.45 13.45 9.93
N PHE A 90 10.16 14.17 9.05
CA PHE A 90 10.38 15.61 9.24
C PHE A 90 9.09 16.42 9.12
N MET A 91 8.14 16.00 8.32
CA MET A 91 6.81 16.61 8.26
C MET A 91 6.05 16.37 9.57
N ALA A 92 5.97 15.13 10.02
CA ALA A 92 5.17 14.72 11.18
C ALA A 92 5.73 15.22 12.51
N PHE A 93 7.04 15.10 12.74
CA PHE A 93 7.70 15.45 14.01
C PHE A 93 8.35 16.84 13.99
N GLY A 94 8.86 17.25 12.85
CA GLY A 94 9.56 18.53 12.70
C GLY A 94 8.68 19.69 12.25
N GLY A 95 7.44 19.44 11.85
CA GLY A 95 6.55 20.45 11.29
C GLY A 95 7.06 21.07 9.98
N VAL A 96 8.06 20.44 9.35
CA VAL A 96 8.70 20.94 8.12
C VAL A 96 7.81 20.62 6.92
N LEU A 97 7.59 21.62 6.06
CA LEU A 97 6.74 21.47 4.87
C LEU A 97 5.32 20.97 5.20
N VAL A 98 4.75 21.44 6.30
CA VAL A 98 3.35 21.21 6.68
C VAL A 98 2.51 22.40 6.26
N ARG A 99 1.41 22.14 5.54
CA ARG A 99 0.48 23.21 5.09
C ARG A 99 -0.14 23.91 6.30
N PRO A 100 -0.54 25.19 6.22
CA PRO A 100 -1.02 25.96 7.40
C PRO A 100 -2.24 25.35 8.12
N ASP A 101 -3.01 24.49 7.46
CA ASP A 101 -4.10 23.72 8.09
C ASP A 101 -3.66 22.43 8.78
N GLY A 102 -2.36 22.18 8.88
CA GLY A 102 -1.78 20.99 9.48
C GLY A 102 -1.69 19.79 8.54
N PHE A 103 -2.11 19.91 7.28
CA PHE A 103 -2.10 18.82 6.33
C PHE A 103 -0.69 18.56 5.75
N TYR A 104 -0.32 17.29 5.65
CA TYR A 104 0.86 16.79 4.96
C TYR A 104 0.61 15.39 4.35
N PRO A 105 1.36 14.95 3.32
CA PRO A 105 1.11 13.67 2.64
C PRO A 105 1.56 12.48 3.49
N ALA A 106 0.60 11.80 4.11
CA ALA A 106 0.84 10.62 4.96
C ALA A 106 0.77 9.31 4.15
N ASN A 107 1.64 9.15 3.15
CA ASN A 107 1.64 8.01 2.24
C ASN A 107 2.71 6.97 2.62
N GLY A 108 2.28 5.75 2.98
CA GLY A 108 3.14 4.67 3.50
C GLY A 108 3.17 3.38 2.67
N MET A 109 2.63 3.36 1.44
CA MET A 109 2.53 2.13 0.64
C MET A 109 3.90 1.47 0.37
N MET A 110 4.97 2.24 0.16
CA MET A 110 6.32 1.68 -0.03
C MET A 110 6.82 0.97 1.22
N THR A 111 6.50 1.47 2.41
CA THR A 111 6.80 0.81 3.70
C THR A 111 6.11 -0.54 3.79
N THR A 112 4.83 -0.61 3.43
CA THR A 112 4.08 -1.87 3.33
C THR A 112 4.75 -2.86 2.38
N PHE A 113 5.20 -2.40 1.21
CA PHE A 113 5.88 -3.26 0.25
C PHE A 113 7.19 -3.84 0.81
N VAL A 114 7.98 -3.04 1.50
CA VAL A 114 9.22 -3.50 2.15
C VAL A 114 8.93 -4.56 3.21
N ILE A 115 7.97 -4.31 4.10
CA ILE A 115 7.57 -5.26 5.15
C ILE A 115 7.09 -6.57 4.53
N LEU A 116 6.21 -6.52 3.53
CA LEU A 116 5.70 -7.69 2.84
C LEU A 116 6.80 -8.50 2.16
N MET A 117 7.76 -7.85 1.50
CA MET A 117 8.88 -8.54 0.87
C MET A 117 9.76 -9.28 1.88
N ILE A 118 9.95 -8.73 3.10
CA ILE A 118 10.67 -9.39 4.19
C ILE A 118 9.86 -10.61 4.67
N VAL A 119 8.58 -10.42 4.93
CA VAL A 119 7.68 -11.49 5.41
C VAL A 119 7.56 -12.61 4.39
N TRP A 120 7.39 -12.29 3.11
CA TRP A 120 7.32 -13.27 2.02
C TRP A 120 8.63 -14.07 1.89
N GLN A 121 9.78 -13.42 2.06
CA GLN A 121 11.06 -14.13 2.08
C GLN A 121 11.14 -15.06 3.30
N GLY A 122 10.63 -14.63 4.45
CA GLY A 122 10.52 -15.46 5.66
C GLY A 122 9.66 -16.71 5.43
N ILE A 123 8.49 -16.56 4.81
CA ILE A 123 7.59 -17.67 4.43
C ILE A 123 8.30 -18.67 3.50
N ASP A 124 9.04 -18.18 2.51
CA ASP A 124 9.80 -19.05 1.61
C ASP A 124 10.93 -19.78 2.35
N TRP A 125 11.60 -19.14 3.31
CA TRP A 125 12.62 -19.79 4.16
C TRP A 125 12.03 -20.87 5.05
N LEU A 126 10.86 -20.64 5.63
CA LEU A 126 10.13 -21.67 6.40
C LEU A 126 9.79 -22.88 5.52
N GLY A 127 9.34 -22.65 4.29
CA GLY A 127 9.10 -23.70 3.30
C GLY A 127 10.37 -24.47 2.91
N GLN A 128 11.55 -23.86 3.05
CA GLN A 128 12.87 -24.48 2.84
C GLN A 128 13.45 -25.11 4.12
N LYS A 129 12.65 -25.23 5.19
CA LYS A 129 13.08 -25.73 6.52
C LYS A 129 14.15 -24.86 7.21
N ARG A 130 14.33 -23.61 6.78
CA ARG A 130 15.18 -22.62 7.44
C ARG A 130 14.36 -21.91 8.53
N ILE A 131 14.15 -22.60 9.65
CA ILE A 131 13.14 -22.21 10.66
C ILE A 131 13.50 -20.89 11.33
N LEU A 132 14.69 -20.76 11.94
CA LEU A 132 15.04 -19.57 12.71
C LEU A 132 15.05 -18.28 11.87
N PRO A 133 15.75 -18.18 10.72
CA PRO A 133 15.69 -16.97 9.91
C PRO A 133 14.30 -16.73 9.30
N GLY A 134 13.53 -17.80 9.03
CA GLY A 134 12.17 -17.68 8.54
C GLY A 134 11.23 -17.06 9.58
N LEU A 135 11.24 -17.57 10.81
CA LEU A 135 10.46 -17.01 11.92
C LEU A 135 10.86 -15.56 12.22
N ALA A 136 12.16 -15.28 12.28
CA ALA A 136 12.64 -13.92 12.50
C ALA A 136 12.13 -12.93 11.44
N ALA A 137 12.21 -13.31 10.14
CA ALA A 137 11.75 -12.48 9.05
C ALA A 137 10.22 -12.27 9.02
N VAL A 138 9.43 -13.19 9.59
CA VAL A 138 7.98 -13.02 9.72
C VAL A 138 7.61 -12.24 10.97
N ILE A 139 8.18 -12.60 12.13
CA ILE A 139 7.74 -12.09 13.43
C ILE A 139 8.29 -10.67 13.66
N LEU A 140 9.58 -10.42 13.42
CA LEU A 140 10.20 -9.15 13.78
C LEU A 140 9.54 -7.92 13.13
N PRO A 141 9.29 -7.90 11.80
CA PRO A 141 8.64 -6.74 11.18
C PRO A 141 7.20 -6.53 11.66
N LEU A 142 6.49 -7.61 12.03
CA LEU A 142 5.11 -7.52 12.49
C LEU A 142 5.02 -7.13 13.97
N ALA A 143 5.97 -7.56 14.80
CA ALA A 143 5.99 -7.27 16.23
C ALA A 143 6.67 -5.93 16.58
N TRP A 144 7.55 -5.43 15.72
CA TRP A 144 8.33 -4.21 15.94
C TRP A 144 7.50 -2.98 16.35
N PRO A 145 6.35 -2.65 15.69
CA PRO A 145 5.54 -1.50 16.10
C PRO A 145 5.04 -1.59 17.55
N PHE A 146 4.64 -2.78 17.97
CA PHE A 146 4.18 -2.99 19.38
C PHE A 146 5.32 -2.82 20.37
N ALA A 147 6.52 -3.31 20.03
CA ALA A 147 7.70 -3.12 20.85
C ALA A 147 8.08 -1.64 20.94
N ALA A 148 8.03 -0.90 19.83
CA ALA A 148 8.31 0.52 19.79
C ALA A 148 7.32 1.32 20.64
N VAL A 149 6.02 1.06 20.48
CA VAL A 149 4.95 1.70 21.28
C VAL A 149 5.11 1.38 22.78
N GLY A 150 5.39 0.12 23.13
CA GLY A 150 5.63 -0.29 24.51
C GLY A 150 6.86 0.39 25.13
N LEU A 151 7.93 0.55 24.37
CA LEU A 151 9.13 1.27 24.83
C LEU A 151 8.87 2.77 25.04
N VAL A 152 8.13 3.42 24.15
CA VAL A 152 7.74 4.83 24.28
C VAL A 152 6.81 5.03 25.49
N ALA A 153 5.89 4.10 25.76
CA ALA A 153 5.00 4.17 26.92
C ALA A 153 5.75 4.15 28.25
N VAL A 154 6.87 3.40 28.32
CA VAL A 154 7.71 3.33 29.53
C VAL A 154 8.76 4.47 29.55
N PHE A 155 9.30 4.81 28.40
CA PHE A 155 10.37 5.81 28.22
C PHE A 155 9.98 6.82 27.13
N PRO A 156 9.17 7.86 27.45
CA PRO A 156 8.69 8.84 26.46
C PRO A 156 9.81 9.56 25.68
N ALA A 157 10.98 9.73 26.29
CA ALA A 157 12.15 10.33 25.63
C ALA A 157 12.65 9.54 24.42
N LEU A 158 12.23 8.27 24.27
CA LEU A 158 12.57 7.43 23.11
C LEU A 158 11.67 7.67 21.90
N GLU A 159 10.58 8.44 22.00
CA GLU A 159 9.68 8.70 20.89
C GLU A 159 10.38 9.27 19.65
N PRO A 160 11.16 10.36 19.71
CA PRO A 160 11.83 10.89 18.53
C PRO A 160 12.86 9.93 17.90
N PRO A 161 13.78 9.29 18.65
CA PRO A 161 14.73 8.36 18.04
C PRO A 161 14.08 7.07 17.51
N LEU A 162 13.07 6.51 18.18
CA LEU A 162 12.32 5.36 17.69
C LEU A 162 11.44 5.75 16.50
N GLY A 163 10.86 6.95 16.50
CA GLY A 163 10.19 7.53 15.35
C GLY A 163 11.12 7.61 14.15
N LEU A 164 12.28 8.25 14.30
CA LEU A 164 13.28 8.33 13.23
C LEU A 164 13.67 6.95 12.71
N LEU A 165 13.92 5.99 13.60
CA LEU A 165 14.25 4.62 13.23
C LEU A 165 13.12 3.93 12.46
N GLY A 166 11.89 4.02 12.95
CA GLY A 166 10.70 3.37 12.37
C GLY A 166 10.24 3.97 11.05
N TYR A 167 10.40 5.29 10.90
CA TYR A 167 10.11 5.96 9.63
C TYR A 167 11.19 5.73 8.57
N SER A 168 12.47 5.61 8.94
CA SER A 168 13.57 5.64 7.97
C SER A 168 14.20 4.28 7.70
N PHE A 169 14.66 3.60 8.76
CA PHE A 169 15.57 2.45 8.63
C PHE A 169 14.90 1.10 8.89
N VAL A 170 14.03 1.03 9.89
CA VAL A 170 13.30 -0.18 10.25
C VAL A 170 11.82 0.03 9.96
N PRO A 171 11.33 -0.36 8.78
CA PRO A 171 9.96 -0.06 8.36
C PRO A 171 8.93 -0.49 9.41
N MET A 172 8.06 0.44 9.81
CA MET A 172 7.04 0.22 10.81
C MET A 172 5.65 0.38 10.18
N TRP A 173 4.79 -0.63 10.33
CA TRP A 173 3.41 -0.52 9.91
C TRP A 173 2.55 0.18 10.98
N GLY A 174 1.39 0.68 10.59
CA GLY A 174 0.48 1.40 11.48
C GLY A 174 0.72 2.90 11.59
N ILE A 175 1.77 3.42 10.96
CA ILE A 175 2.07 4.86 10.96
C ILE A 175 1.12 5.64 10.03
N THR A 176 0.77 5.04 8.89
CA THR A 176 -0.12 5.65 7.88
C THR A 176 -1.23 4.66 7.50
N GLY A 177 -2.33 5.16 6.92
CA GLY A 177 -3.43 4.31 6.44
C GLY A 177 -2.96 3.26 5.44
N ASP A 178 -2.05 3.62 4.54
CA ASP A 178 -1.50 2.71 3.53
C ASP A 178 -0.55 1.66 4.10
N SER A 179 -0.02 1.84 5.30
CA SER A 179 0.81 0.87 6.00
C SER A 179 0.08 0.16 7.14
N SER A 180 -1.21 -0.01 7.00
CA SER A 180 -2.10 -0.62 7.99
C SER A 180 -2.21 -2.14 7.85
N TRP A 181 -2.72 -2.79 8.92
CA TRP A 181 -2.89 -4.24 8.95
C TRP A 181 -3.75 -4.80 7.80
N PRO A 182 -4.82 -4.11 7.31
CA PRO A 182 -5.58 -4.66 6.20
C PRO A 182 -4.75 -4.77 4.92
N VAL A 183 -3.93 -3.76 4.62
CA VAL A 183 -3.07 -3.79 3.42
C VAL A 183 -2.01 -4.90 3.52
N LEU A 184 -1.44 -5.11 4.72
CA LEU A 184 -0.53 -6.23 4.98
C LEU A 184 -1.23 -7.59 4.81
N ALA A 185 -2.44 -7.74 5.36
CA ALA A 185 -3.23 -8.96 5.23
C ALA A 185 -3.56 -9.27 3.76
N MET A 186 -3.96 -8.27 2.98
CA MET A 186 -4.19 -8.41 1.54
C MET A 186 -2.93 -8.90 0.81
N GLY A 187 -1.77 -8.30 1.10
CA GLY A 187 -0.50 -8.73 0.52
C GLY A 187 -0.11 -10.16 0.90
N LEU A 188 -0.41 -10.58 2.13
CA LEU A 188 -0.21 -11.97 2.59
C LEU A 188 -1.12 -12.94 1.84
N VAL A 189 -2.41 -12.63 1.72
CA VAL A 189 -3.38 -13.46 0.98
C VAL A 189 -2.93 -13.63 -0.47
N LEU A 190 -2.60 -12.55 -1.15
CA LEU A 190 -2.12 -12.60 -2.53
C LEU A 190 -0.85 -13.46 -2.67
N TYR A 191 0.06 -13.40 -1.69
CA TYR A 191 1.31 -14.18 -1.74
C TYR A 191 1.12 -15.66 -1.43
N LEU A 192 0.34 -15.98 -0.42
CA LEU A 192 0.12 -17.37 0.01
C LEU A 192 -0.52 -18.20 -1.10
N PHE A 193 -1.46 -17.62 -1.83
CA PHE A 193 -2.19 -18.32 -2.90
C PHE A 193 -1.61 -18.09 -4.31
N ARG A 194 -0.40 -17.50 -4.44
CA ARG A 194 0.21 -17.12 -5.73
C ARG A 194 0.42 -18.26 -6.74
N LYS A 195 0.46 -19.51 -6.28
CA LYS A 195 0.71 -20.67 -7.16
C LYS A 195 -0.44 -21.00 -8.10
N ARG A 196 -1.69 -20.65 -7.73
CA ARG A 196 -2.91 -20.92 -8.51
C ARG A 196 -3.74 -19.65 -8.62
N ARG A 197 -3.76 -19.05 -9.80
CA ARG A 197 -4.42 -17.75 -10.06
C ARG A 197 -5.88 -17.71 -9.63
N SER A 198 -6.66 -18.72 -9.98
CA SER A 198 -8.09 -18.80 -9.60
C SER A 198 -8.28 -18.81 -8.09
N VAL A 199 -7.43 -19.59 -7.36
CA VAL A 199 -7.48 -19.65 -5.89
C VAL A 199 -7.00 -18.34 -5.28
N GLN A 200 -5.95 -17.72 -5.84
CA GLN A 200 -5.45 -16.43 -5.39
C GLN A 200 -6.52 -15.34 -5.47
N VAL A 201 -7.24 -15.27 -6.63
CA VAL A 201 -8.27 -14.28 -6.81
C VAL A 201 -9.51 -14.59 -5.98
N ALA A 202 -9.88 -15.87 -5.82
CA ALA A 202 -10.97 -16.25 -4.92
C ALA A 202 -10.66 -15.86 -3.46
N ALA A 203 -9.46 -16.17 -2.96
CA ALA A 203 -9.03 -15.79 -1.62
C ALA A 203 -8.98 -14.25 -1.43
N PHE A 204 -8.52 -13.53 -2.45
CA PHE A 204 -8.55 -12.07 -2.48
C PHE A 204 -10.00 -11.53 -2.43
N SER A 205 -10.92 -12.11 -3.18
CA SER A 205 -12.33 -11.70 -3.18
C SER A 205 -13.00 -11.97 -1.83
N ILE A 206 -12.72 -13.14 -1.21
CA ILE A 206 -13.17 -13.45 0.15
C ILE A 206 -12.60 -12.44 1.15
N TYR A 207 -11.30 -12.11 1.06
CA TYR A 207 -10.70 -11.09 1.89
C TYR A 207 -11.45 -9.74 1.78
N TYR A 208 -11.78 -9.29 0.57
CA TYR A 208 -12.50 -8.03 0.38
C TYR A 208 -13.94 -8.07 0.87
N LEU A 209 -14.63 -9.22 0.78
CA LEU A 209 -15.95 -9.37 1.40
C LEU A 209 -15.86 -9.29 2.93
N LEU A 210 -14.86 -9.92 3.53
CA LEU A 210 -14.67 -9.87 4.98
C LEU A 210 -14.21 -8.48 5.45
N TYR A 211 -13.26 -7.86 4.79
CA TYR A 211 -12.73 -6.55 5.17
C TYR A 211 -13.64 -5.40 4.69
N GLY A 212 -13.93 -5.31 3.40
CA GLY A 212 -14.64 -4.19 2.80
C GLY A 212 -16.13 -4.15 3.12
N VAL A 213 -16.71 -5.28 3.52
CA VAL A 213 -18.13 -5.36 3.93
C VAL A 213 -18.26 -5.64 5.41
N VAL A 214 -17.89 -6.84 5.88
CA VAL A 214 -18.17 -7.27 7.27
C VAL A 214 -17.46 -6.39 8.28
N TYR A 215 -16.14 -6.18 8.11
CA TYR A 215 -15.36 -5.34 9.03
C TYR A 215 -15.80 -3.87 8.97
N MET A 216 -16.10 -3.33 7.79
CA MET A 216 -16.56 -1.94 7.65
C MET A 216 -17.95 -1.73 8.23
N LEU A 217 -18.87 -2.70 8.12
CA LEU A 217 -20.17 -2.65 8.79
C LEU A 217 -19.99 -2.68 10.31
N PHE A 218 -19.13 -3.54 10.83
CA PHE A 218 -18.84 -3.64 12.25
C PHE A 218 -18.23 -2.34 12.79
N MET A 219 -17.17 -1.84 12.16
CA MET A 219 -16.49 -0.62 12.61
C MET A 219 -17.37 0.62 12.44
N GLY A 220 -18.12 0.72 11.33
CA GLY A 220 -19.05 1.82 11.11
C GLY A 220 -20.12 1.89 12.20
N SER A 221 -20.75 0.76 12.53
CA SER A 221 -21.77 0.70 13.57
C SER A 221 -21.22 0.95 14.99
N ALA A 222 -19.94 0.59 15.24
CA ALA A 222 -19.29 0.78 16.51
C ALA A 222 -18.80 2.22 16.76
N LEU A 223 -18.39 2.92 15.71
CA LEU A 223 -17.70 4.21 15.81
C LEU A 223 -18.55 5.42 15.41
N ALA A 224 -19.63 5.22 14.64
CA ALA A 224 -20.50 6.28 14.17
C ALA A 224 -21.95 6.03 14.58
N PRO A 225 -22.53 6.78 15.52
CA PRO A 225 -23.92 6.58 15.99
C PRO A 225 -24.97 6.71 14.89
N ASP A 226 -24.69 7.46 13.84
CA ASP A 226 -25.56 7.72 12.69
C ASP A 226 -25.19 6.84 11.48
N PHE A 227 -24.40 5.78 11.70
CA PHE A 227 -23.96 4.89 10.62
C PHE A 227 -25.14 4.13 10.00
N ALA A 228 -25.24 4.23 8.68
CA ALA A 228 -26.17 3.45 7.86
C ALA A 228 -25.37 2.47 6.98
N TRP A 229 -25.83 1.22 6.86
CA TRP A 229 -25.14 0.14 6.15
C TRP A 229 -24.71 0.47 4.72
N TRP A 230 -25.47 1.32 4.01
CA TRP A 230 -25.16 1.74 2.64
C TRP A 230 -23.95 2.68 2.55
N GLN A 231 -23.52 3.26 3.68
CA GLN A 231 -22.33 4.13 3.73
C GLN A 231 -21.04 3.39 3.41
N ILE A 232 -21.03 2.04 3.44
CA ILE A 232 -19.89 1.26 2.92
C ILE A 232 -19.65 1.48 1.42
N PHE A 233 -20.64 1.97 0.67
CA PHE A 233 -20.52 2.28 -0.75
C PHE A 233 -20.27 3.76 -1.04
N THR A 234 -20.56 4.66 -0.11
CA THR A 234 -20.50 6.11 -0.36
C THR A 234 -19.48 6.84 0.51
N ARG A 235 -19.23 6.40 1.74
CA ARG A 235 -18.31 7.04 2.68
C ARG A 235 -17.06 6.21 2.96
N TYR A 236 -17.23 4.90 3.11
CA TYR A 236 -16.14 4.00 3.48
C TYR A 236 -15.59 3.19 2.29
N TYR A 237 -16.24 3.19 1.19
CA TYR A 237 -16.01 2.62 -0.16
C TYR A 237 -14.83 1.66 -0.38
N GLU A 238 -14.25 1.07 0.67
CA GLU A 238 -13.17 0.08 0.58
C GLU A 238 -13.58 -1.15 -0.24
N VAL A 239 -14.87 -1.49 -0.23
CA VAL A 239 -15.45 -2.61 -0.97
C VAL A 239 -15.12 -2.56 -2.48
N TYR A 240 -14.94 -1.37 -3.06
CA TYR A 240 -14.63 -1.23 -4.49
C TYR A 240 -13.27 -1.81 -4.89
N GLY A 241 -12.36 -2.04 -3.95
CA GLY A 241 -11.11 -2.75 -4.22
C GLY A 241 -11.29 -4.16 -4.76
N ILE A 242 -12.45 -4.81 -4.50
CA ILE A 242 -12.79 -6.13 -5.07
C ILE A 242 -12.82 -6.11 -6.61
N LEU A 243 -13.09 -4.94 -7.22
CA LEU A 243 -13.10 -4.78 -8.68
C LEU A 243 -11.72 -5.00 -9.33
N ALA A 244 -10.66 -5.11 -8.55
CA ALA A 244 -9.36 -5.58 -9.04
C ALA A 244 -9.36 -7.08 -9.39
N ALA A 245 -10.28 -7.89 -8.84
CA ALA A 245 -10.35 -9.34 -9.07
C ALA A 245 -10.50 -9.74 -10.55
N PRO A 246 -11.45 -9.19 -11.33
CA PRO A 246 -11.55 -9.49 -12.75
C PRO A 246 -10.31 -9.09 -13.54
N LEU A 247 -9.63 -8.00 -13.19
CA LEU A 247 -8.38 -7.57 -13.82
C LEU A 247 -7.23 -8.54 -13.54
N MET A 248 -7.15 -9.07 -12.30
CA MET A 248 -6.18 -10.10 -11.92
C MET A 248 -6.43 -11.43 -12.66
N LEU A 249 -7.70 -11.79 -12.90
CA LEU A 249 -8.07 -12.98 -13.70
C LEU A 249 -7.72 -12.79 -15.17
N TRP A 250 -7.85 -11.58 -15.69
CA TRP A 250 -7.53 -11.24 -17.08
C TRP A 250 -6.03 -11.12 -17.35
N TYR A 251 -5.20 -11.08 -16.31
CA TYR A 251 -3.75 -11.06 -16.44
C TYR A 251 -3.22 -12.28 -17.18
N ASN A 252 -2.40 -12.06 -18.22
CA ASN A 252 -1.93 -13.09 -19.14
C ASN A 252 -0.56 -13.71 -18.79
N GLY A 253 0.02 -13.37 -17.64
CA GLY A 253 1.32 -13.87 -17.21
C GLY A 253 2.52 -13.20 -17.90
N ARG A 254 2.30 -12.23 -18.79
CA ARG A 254 3.36 -11.52 -19.52
C ARG A 254 3.70 -10.21 -18.82
N ARG A 255 4.98 -9.88 -18.83
CA ARG A 255 5.46 -8.64 -18.22
C ARG A 255 5.00 -7.39 -18.95
N GLY A 256 4.98 -7.40 -20.29
CA GLY A 256 4.71 -6.22 -21.10
C GLY A 256 5.94 -5.30 -21.28
N GLY A 257 5.71 -4.06 -21.69
CA GLY A 257 6.73 -3.05 -22.01
C GLY A 257 7.57 -2.58 -20.81
N GLY A 258 8.75 -2.04 -21.08
CA GLY A 258 9.82 -1.77 -20.12
C GLY A 258 9.81 -0.40 -19.44
N HIS A 259 8.74 0.10 -18.90
CA HIS A 259 8.66 1.44 -18.25
C HIS A 259 9.03 1.46 -16.76
N LYS A 260 10.01 0.64 -16.33
CA LYS A 260 10.35 0.48 -14.90
C LYS A 260 10.71 1.77 -14.20
N LEU A 261 11.59 2.57 -14.81
CA LEU A 261 12.06 3.81 -14.20
C LEU A 261 10.92 4.80 -14.00
N LEU A 262 10.00 4.87 -14.95
CA LEU A 262 8.82 5.72 -14.85
C LEU A 262 7.97 5.36 -13.62
N PHE A 263 7.67 4.09 -13.38
CA PHE A 263 6.86 3.68 -12.23
C PHE A 263 7.54 3.99 -10.88
N TYR A 264 8.88 3.83 -10.78
CA TYR A 264 9.61 4.19 -9.57
C TYR A 264 9.68 5.71 -9.36
N ALA A 265 9.88 6.50 -10.41
CA ALA A 265 9.95 7.94 -10.32
C ALA A 265 8.57 8.57 -10.12
N PHE A 266 7.54 8.03 -10.77
CA PHE A 266 6.19 8.55 -10.70
C PHE A 266 5.63 8.51 -9.27
N TYR A 267 5.92 7.44 -8.51
CA TYR A 267 5.34 7.27 -7.19
C TYR A 267 5.68 8.45 -6.24
N PRO A 268 6.95 8.83 -6.00
CA PRO A 268 7.23 10.03 -5.20
C PRO A 268 6.82 11.32 -5.92
N ALA A 269 7.03 11.42 -7.24
CA ALA A 269 6.81 12.65 -7.98
C ALA A 269 5.36 13.12 -7.93
N HIS A 270 4.38 12.22 -8.18
CA HIS A 270 2.97 12.65 -8.18
C HIS A 270 2.50 13.09 -6.79
N ILE A 271 2.96 12.45 -5.72
CA ILE A 271 2.61 12.81 -4.33
C ILE A 271 3.10 14.24 -4.03
N TYR A 272 4.39 14.50 -4.23
CA TYR A 272 4.94 15.81 -3.86
C TYR A 272 4.55 16.92 -4.82
N ILE A 273 4.34 16.64 -6.11
CA ILE A 273 3.82 17.62 -7.07
C ILE A 273 2.38 17.99 -6.73
N LEU A 274 1.51 17.00 -6.51
CA LEU A 274 0.12 17.27 -6.13
C LEU A 274 0.04 17.98 -4.78
N TYR A 275 0.88 17.61 -3.82
CA TYR A 275 0.97 18.31 -2.54
C TYR A 275 1.36 19.77 -2.70
N ALA A 276 2.44 20.07 -3.44
CA ALA A 276 2.86 21.44 -3.70
C ALA A 276 1.79 22.27 -4.40
N LEU A 277 1.12 21.68 -5.41
CA LEU A 277 -0.01 22.33 -6.09
C LEU A 277 -1.19 22.58 -5.13
N SER A 278 -1.53 21.60 -4.28
CA SER A 278 -2.60 21.75 -3.30
C SER A 278 -2.29 22.83 -2.26
N TRP A 279 -1.03 22.98 -1.88
CA TRP A 279 -0.60 24.06 -1.00
C TRP A 279 -0.79 25.43 -1.67
N GLY A 280 -0.39 25.57 -2.95
CA GLY A 280 -0.64 26.81 -3.71
C GLY A 280 -2.12 27.15 -3.80
N VAL A 281 -2.98 26.17 -4.10
CA VAL A 281 -4.44 26.38 -4.12
C VAL A 281 -4.97 26.76 -2.74
N TYR A 282 -4.48 26.12 -1.67
CA TYR A 282 -4.87 26.45 -0.31
C TYR A 282 -4.57 27.93 0.02
N LEU A 283 -3.36 28.42 -0.30
CA LEU A 283 -2.97 29.82 -0.07
C LEU A 283 -3.80 30.80 -0.89
N LEU A 284 -4.14 30.45 -2.14
CA LEU A 284 -4.99 31.28 -2.99
C LEU A 284 -6.42 31.42 -2.44
N LEU A 285 -6.97 30.34 -1.89
CA LEU A 285 -8.34 30.33 -1.35
C LEU A 285 -8.45 30.99 0.04
N ASN A 286 -7.42 30.88 0.88
CA ASN A 286 -7.46 31.34 2.27
C ASN A 286 -6.67 32.64 2.52
N GLY A 287 -6.05 33.17 1.49
CA GLY A 287 -5.13 34.31 1.58
C GLY A 287 -3.76 33.92 2.17
N VAL A 288 -2.73 34.65 1.78
CA VAL A 288 -1.42 34.58 2.44
C VAL A 288 -1.55 35.39 3.74
N ARG A 289 -1.78 34.73 4.86
CA ARG A 289 -1.69 35.36 6.18
C ARG A 289 -0.33 35.16 6.78
#